data_06dbf7a8b25fde9784650b14a990d026
#
_entry.id   06dbf7a8b25fde9784650b14a990d026
#
_cell.length_a   1.000
_cell.length_b   1.000
_cell.length_c   1.000
_cell.angle_alpha   90.00
_cell.angle_beta   90.00
_cell.angle_gamma   90.00
#
_symmetry.space_group_name_H-M   'P 1'
#
loop_
_entity.id
_entity.type
_entity.pdbx_description
1 polymer ?
#
loop_
_entity_poly.entity_id
_entity_poly.type
_entity_poly.pdbx_seq_one_letter_code
_entity_poly.pdbx_strand_id
1 'polypeptide(L)'
;MEEIRKYHNESKRLLIQSATREGDSILDVGCGFGGDLQKWRHAGANISMCEPNPDSLKEAKSRAKNMKIRVNFYEGDIFACPQRKYDVICYNFALHYIFETNKLFETSLLAIKNRIKPGGQFIGIIPNSDKIIMNTPVKDDLGNYFLMKHTSSGNFGEKLYVHLADTPYYADGPKVEPIAHKDMFFTRMEDLGFTLTLWEDLKGNPVSDLYSKFRFVYKK
;
A
#
# COMPACT_ATOMS: atom_id res chain seq x y z
N MET A 1 14.92 -14.82 -2.40
CA MET A 1 13.92 -14.13 -1.53
C MET A 1 14.48 -12.94 -0.79
N GLU A 2 15.61 -13.04 -0.17
CA GLU A 2 16.26 -11.88 0.47
C GLU A 2 16.43 -10.71 -0.50
N GLU A 3 16.78 -10.97 -1.76
CA GLU A 3 16.93 -9.96 -2.79
C GLU A 3 15.63 -9.27 -3.16
N ILE A 4 14.49 -9.99 -3.32
CA ILE A 4 13.18 -9.38 -3.58
C ILE A 4 12.75 -8.49 -2.42
N ARG A 5 12.87 -8.99 -1.19
CA ARG A 5 12.55 -8.21 0.01
C ARG A 5 13.45 -6.98 0.15
N LYS A 6 14.75 -7.13 -0.13
CA LYS A 6 15.71 -6.02 -0.11
C LYS A 6 15.33 -4.96 -1.15
N TYR A 7 15.01 -5.39 -2.37
CA TYR A 7 14.59 -4.49 -3.44
C TYR A 7 13.27 -3.77 -3.12
N HIS A 8 12.23 -4.50 -2.65
CA HIS A 8 10.96 -3.89 -2.25
C HIS A 8 11.15 -2.92 -1.07
N ASN A 9 11.98 -3.26 -0.10
CA ASN A 9 12.29 -2.39 1.02
C ASN A 9 13.04 -1.13 0.58
N GLU A 10 13.96 -1.25 -0.37
CA GLU A 10 14.66 -0.10 -0.94
C GLU A 10 13.72 0.79 -1.75
N SER A 11 12.86 0.20 -2.57
CA SER A 11 11.83 0.93 -3.33
C SER A 11 10.90 1.72 -2.42
N LYS A 12 10.43 1.12 -1.31
CA LYS A 12 9.64 1.81 -0.28
C LYS A 12 10.44 2.93 0.39
N ARG A 13 11.71 2.69 0.72
CA ARG A 13 12.58 3.68 1.35
C ARG A 13 12.72 4.93 0.48
N LEU A 14 13.03 4.75 -0.80
CA LEU A 14 13.17 5.85 -1.75
C LEU A 14 11.86 6.62 -1.96
N LEU A 15 10.73 5.91 -2.08
CA LEU A 15 9.41 6.52 -2.22
C LEU A 15 9.06 7.37 -1.00
N ILE A 16 9.22 6.83 0.21
CA ILE A 16 8.98 7.53 1.48
C ILE A 16 9.87 8.77 1.60
N GLN A 17 11.17 8.63 1.41
CA GLN A 17 12.11 9.74 1.52
C GLN A 17 11.84 10.87 0.52
N SER A 18 11.45 10.51 -0.71
CA SER A 18 11.14 11.51 -1.74
C SER A 18 9.81 12.23 -1.55
N ALA A 19 8.94 11.71 -0.69
CA ALA A 19 7.60 12.26 -0.44
C ALA A 19 7.46 12.93 0.93
N THR A 20 8.46 12.83 1.80
CA THR A 20 8.35 13.23 3.20
C THR A 20 9.44 14.24 3.55
N ARG A 21 9.07 15.28 4.27
CA ARG A 21 9.98 16.24 4.89
C ARG A 21 10.05 15.99 6.39
N GLU A 22 11.13 16.41 7.02
CA GLU A 22 11.24 16.38 8.48
C GLU A 22 10.09 17.16 9.15
N GLY A 23 9.46 16.55 10.13
CA GLY A 23 8.31 17.11 10.84
C GLY A 23 6.95 16.85 10.19
N ASP A 24 6.88 16.31 8.96
CA ASP A 24 5.61 15.96 8.32
C ASP A 24 4.80 14.97 9.17
N SER A 25 3.49 15.16 9.20
CA SER A 25 2.55 14.20 9.78
C SER A 25 2.17 13.17 8.73
N ILE A 26 2.40 11.89 9.02
CA ILE A 26 2.09 10.81 8.10
C ILE A 26 1.04 9.84 8.64
N LEU A 27 0.31 9.21 7.73
CA LEU A 27 -0.57 8.08 8.00
C LEU A 27 -0.19 6.92 7.10
N ASP A 28 0.32 5.85 7.70
CA ASP A 28 0.63 4.58 7.02
C ASP A 28 -0.52 3.60 7.24
N VAL A 29 -1.25 3.30 6.17
CA VAL A 29 -2.47 2.48 6.20
C VAL A 29 -2.16 1.07 5.72
N GLY A 30 -2.56 0.08 6.53
CA GLY A 30 -2.20 -1.31 6.30
C GLY A 30 -0.72 -1.56 6.61
N CYS A 31 -0.26 -1.07 7.76
CA CYS A 31 1.17 -1.10 8.12
C CYS A 31 1.70 -2.52 8.40
N GLY A 32 0.82 -3.52 8.48
CA GLY A 32 1.18 -4.90 8.79
C GLY A 32 2.00 -5.00 10.08
N PHE A 33 3.09 -5.73 10.03
CA PHE A 33 4.05 -5.90 11.14
C PHE A 33 4.96 -4.68 11.39
N GLY A 34 4.66 -3.51 10.82
CA GLY A 34 5.47 -2.30 11.00
C GLY A 34 6.78 -2.30 10.20
N GLY A 35 6.80 -2.89 9.01
CA GLY A 35 7.99 -3.00 8.17
C GLY A 35 8.59 -1.66 7.71
N ASP A 36 7.82 -0.57 7.79
CA ASP A 36 8.25 0.75 7.33
C ASP A 36 8.58 1.73 8.48
N LEU A 37 8.49 1.29 9.75
CA LEU A 37 8.81 2.09 10.95
C LEU A 37 10.16 2.81 10.85
N GLN A 38 11.23 2.11 10.48
CA GLN A 38 12.56 2.70 10.36
C GLN A 38 12.65 3.72 9.22
N LYS A 39 11.93 3.48 8.13
CA LYS A 39 11.92 4.37 6.97
C LYS A 39 11.27 5.71 7.34
N TRP A 40 10.14 5.67 8.04
CA TRP A 40 9.45 6.85 8.55
C TRP A 40 10.28 7.61 9.58
N ARG A 41 10.93 6.88 10.50
CA ARG A 41 11.85 7.48 11.47
C ARG A 41 12.99 8.23 10.79
N HIS A 42 13.63 7.60 9.79
CA HIS A 42 14.73 8.24 9.05
C HIS A 42 14.27 9.43 8.21
N ALA A 43 13.01 9.47 7.80
CA ALA A 43 12.42 10.65 7.15
C ALA A 43 12.05 11.76 8.14
N GLY A 44 12.22 11.56 9.45
CA GLY A 44 11.90 12.54 10.48
C GLY A 44 10.40 12.80 10.68
N ALA A 45 9.54 11.84 10.30
CA ALA A 45 8.09 12.02 10.29
C ALA A 45 7.44 11.85 11.68
N ASN A 46 6.31 12.53 11.87
CA ASN A 46 5.36 12.28 12.95
C ASN A 46 4.40 11.16 12.55
N ILE A 47 4.60 9.96 13.10
CA ILE A 47 4.08 8.71 12.56
C ILE A 47 2.71 8.37 13.16
N SER A 48 1.74 8.11 12.29
CA SER A 48 0.51 7.38 12.60
C SER A 48 0.40 6.15 11.72
N MET A 49 -0.07 5.03 12.28
CA MET A 49 -0.22 3.77 11.57
C MET A 49 -1.55 3.12 11.90
N CYS A 50 -2.18 2.47 10.92
CA CYS A 50 -3.33 1.61 11.17
C CYS A 50 -3.19 0.26 10.48
N GLU A 51 -3.80 -0.76 11.11
CA GLU A 51 -3.76 -2.14 10.65
C GLU A 51 -5.01 -2.89 11.14
N PRO A 52 -5.79 -3.53 10.25
CA PRO A 52 -6.98 -4.28 10.63
C PRO A 52 -6.69 -5.57 11.39
N ASN A 53 -5.55 -6.22 11.11
CA ASN A 53 -5.20 -7.48 11.77
C ASN A 53 -4.59 -7.20 13.15
N PRO A 54 -5.23 -7.63 14.27
CA PRO A 54 -4.77 -7.31 15.61
C PRO A 54 -3.41 -7.92 15.96
N ASP A 55 -3.07 -9.10 15.43
CA ASP A 55 -1.78 -9.74 15.68
C ASP A 55 -0.64 -9.00 14.95
N SER A 56 -0.87 -8.60 13.71
CA SER A 56 0.06 -7.75 12.97
C SER A 56 0.29 -6.43 13.66
N LEU A 57 -0.78 -5.78 14.12
CA LEU A 57 -0.71 -4.52 14.86
C LEU A 57 0.03 -4.66 16.19
N LYS A 58 -0.18 -5.76 16.91
CA LYS A 58 0.53 -6.07 18.16
C LYS A 58 2.02 -6.18 17.93
N GLU A 59 2.43 -6.87 16.86
CA GLU A 59 3.84 -6.98 16.49
C GLU A 59 4.44 -5.62 16.08
N ALA A 60 3.70 -4.80 15.29
CA ALA A 60 4.12 -3.46 14.93
C ALA A 60 4.36 -2.57 16.17
N LYS A 61 3.45 -2.63 17.16
CA LYS A 61 3.60 -1.94 18.46
C LYS A 61 4.85 -2.42 19.21
N SER A 62 5.09 -3.73 19.25
CA SER A 62 6.27 -4.33 19.89
C SER A 62 7.56 -3.83 19.25
N ARG A 63 7.63 -3.83 17.92
CA ARG A 63 8.78 -3.33 17.16
C ARG A 63 9.03 -1.85 17.41
N ALA A 64 7.99 -1.02 17.35
CA ALA A 64 8.11 0.41 17.63
C ALA A 64 8.68 0.67 19.04
N LYS A 65 8.18 -0.06 20.05
CA LYS A 65 8.69 0.01 21.42
C LYS A 65 10.18 -0.38 21.51
N ASN A 66 10.56 -1.50 20.91
CA ASN A 66 11.94 -1.99 20.91
C ASN A 66 12.90 -1.03 20.19
N MET A 67 12.43 -0.40 19.12
CA MET A 67 13.19 0.61 18.36
C MET A 67 13.12 2.02 18.98
N LYS A 68 12.35 2.21 20.07
CA LYS A 68 12.10 3.51 20.69
C LYS A 68 11.54 4.56 19.71
N ILE A 69 10.64 4.12 18.82
CA ILE A 69 9.94 4.98 17.86
C ILE A 69 8.57 5.35 18.43
N ARG A 70 8.26 6.65 18.49
CA ARG A 70 6.94 7.13 18.89
C ARG A 70 5.97 7.04 17.70
N VAL A 71 4.87 6.32 17.87
CA VAL A 71 3.85 6.09 16.84
C VAL A 71 2.46 6.13 17.47
N ASN A 72 1.51 6.74 16.76
CA ASN A 72 0.08 6.62 17.09
C ASN A 72 -0.48 5.43 16.31
N PHE A 73 -0.89 4.37 16.99
CA PHE A 73 -1.45 3.17 16.38
C PHE A 73 -2.97 3.12 16.51
N TYR A 74 -3.64 2.71 15.43
CA TYR A 74 -5.08 2.52 15.35
C TYR A 74 -5.38 1.11 14.84
N GLU A 75 -6.30 0.39 15.51
CA GLU A 75 -6.75 -0.92 15.07
C GLU A 75 -7.92 -0.74 14.09
N GLY A 76 -7.73 -1.21 12.86
CA GLY A 76 -8.66 -1.07 11.75
C GLY A 76 -8.00 -0.46 10.51
N ASP A 77 -8.84 -0.08 9.58
CA ASP A 77 -8.45 0.61 8.34
C ASP A 77 -8.41 2.14 8.51
N ILE A 78 -8.41 2.88 7.40
CA ILE A 78 -8.38 4.35 7.42
C ILE A 78 -9.54 4.97 8.21
N PHE A 79 -10.69 4.29 8.31
CA PHE A 79 -11.87 4.81 9.02
C PHE A 79 -11.68 4.82 10.55
N ALA A 80 -10.82 3.94 11.08
CA ALA A 80 -10.44 3.93 12.48
C ALA A 80 -9.51 5.09 12.88
N CYS A 81 -8.93 5.78 11.90
CA CYS A 81 -8.00 6.87 12.12
C CYS A 81 -8.71 8.21 12.35
N PRO A 82 -8.16 9.10 13.18
CA PRO A 82 -8.72 10.45 13.39
C PRO A 82 -8.90 11.21 12.08
N GLN A 83 -9.96 12.02 12.02
CA GLN A 83 -10.22 12.92 10.89
C GLN A 83 -9.36 14.20 10.97
N ARG A 84 -8.05 14.02 11.06
CA ARG A 84 -7.09 15.11 10.99
C ARG A 84 -6.38 15.13 9.64
N LYS A 85 -5.71 16.24 9.34
CA LYS A 85 -4.98 16.40 8.09
C LYS A 85 -3.55 15.90 8.21
N TYR A 86 -3.10 15.13 7.20
CA TYR A 86 -1.77 14.58 7.08
C TYR A 86 -1.05 15.18 5.89
N ASP A 87 0.27 15.32 5.98
CA ASP A 87 1.14 15.74 4.87
C ASP A 87 1.32 14.59 3.87
N VAL A 88 1.44 13.36 4.39
CA VAL A 88 1.56 12.15 3.57
C VAL A 88 0.60 11.06 4.05
N ILE A 89 -0.11 10.44 3.12
CA ILE A 89 -0.86 9.21 3.34
C ILE A 89 -0.24 8.12 2.48
N CYS A 90 0.07 6.97 3.07
CA CYS A 90 0.78 5.88 2.43
C CYS A 90 -0.01 4.58 2.49
N TYR A 91 0.00 3.84 1.36
CA TYR A 91 -0.51 2.47 1.24
C TYR A 91 0.53 1.61 0.52
N ASN A 92 1.45 1.04 1.25
CA ASN A 92 2.44 0.13 0.69
C ASN A 92 1.91 -1.32 0.68
N PHE A 93 1.60 -1.85 -0.50
CA PHE A 93 1.03 -3.21 -0.70
C PHE A 93 -0.31 -3.45 0.01
N ALA A 94 -1.11 -2.39 0.23
CA ALA A 94 -2.38 -2.47 0.95
C ALA A 94 -3.56 -1.84 0.19
N LEU A 95 -3.32 -0.99 -0.80
CA LEU A 95 -4.39 -0.23 -1.46
C LEU A 95 -5.36 -1.12 -2.25
N HIS A 96 -4.89 -2.23 -2.82
CA HIS A 96 -5.73 -3.12 -3.64
C HIS A 96 -6.95 -3.67 -2.88
N TYR A 97 -6.89 -3.78 -1.56
CA TYR A 97 -8.04 -4.25 -0.75
C TYR A 97 -9.27 -3.36 -0.85
N ILE A 98 -9.12 -2.06 -1.16
CA ILE A 98 -10.30 -1.19 -1.33
C ILE A 98 -11.11 -1.51 -2.59
N PHE A 99 -10.55 -2.29 -3.54
CA PHE A 99 -11.23 -2.72 -4.77
C PHE A 99 -12.16 -3.93 -4.59
N GLU A 100 -12.34 -4.41 -3.36
CA GLU A 100 -13.28 -5.50 -3.07
C GLU A 100 -14.72 -5.16 -3.47
N THR A 101 -15.15 -3.90 -3.25
CA THR A 101 -16.46 -3.39 -3.65
C THR A 101 -16.40 -1.93 -4.07
N ASN A 102 -17.32 -1.50 -4.95
CA ASN A 102 -17.45 -0.09 -5.35
C ASN A 102 -17.64 0.83 -4.12
N LYS A 103 -18.48 0.42 -3.17
CA LYS A 103 -18.74 1.21 -1.96
C LYS A 103 -17.45 1.42 -1.15
N LEU A 104 -16.66 0.36 -0.95
CA LEU A 104 -15.41 0.45 -0.19
C LEU A 104 -14.39 1.33 -0.91
N PHE A 105 -14.27 1.19 -2.23
CA PHE A 105 -13.41 2.02 -3.07
C PHE A 105 -13.74 3.51 -2.93
N GLU A 106 -15.00 3.88 -3.18
CA GLU A 106 -15.46 5.27 -3.12
C GLU A 106 -15.26 5.88 -1.72
N THR A 107 -15.69 5.16 -0.68
CA THR A 107 -15.59 5.68 0.69
C THR A 107 -14.15 5.80 1.16
N SER A 108 -13.26 4.87 0.76
CA SER A 108 -11.84 4.92 1.13
C SER A 108 -11.12 6.07 0.44
N LEU A 109 -11.36 6.31 -0.86
CA LEU A 109 -10.74 7.44 -1.55
C LEU A 109 -11.25 8.79 -1.02
N LEU A 110 -12.53 8.89 -0.67
CA LEU A 110 -13.08 10.06 0.03
C LEU A 110 -12.44 10.25 1.43
N ALA A 111 -12.20 9.15 2.15
CA ALA A 111 -11.53 9.21 3.45
C ALA A 111 -10.08 9.71 3.33
N ILE A 112 -9.35 9.31 2.27
CA ILE A 112 -8.02 9.82 1.94
C ILE A 112 -8.09 11.32 1.66
N LYS A 113 -8.98 11.75 0.74
CA LYS A 113 -9.18 13.16 0.41
C LYS A 113 -9.49 14.01 1.64
N ASN A 114 -10.33 13.51 2.52
CA ASN A 114 -10.74 14.24 3.73
C ASN A 114 -9.63 14.33 4.79
N ARG A 115 -8.58 13.51 4.68
CA ARG A 115 -7.46 13.46 5.64
C ARG A 115 -6.14 13.99 5.10
N ILE A 116 -6.07 14.34 3.83
CA ILE A 116 -4.84 14.91 3.25
C ILE A 116 -4.87 16.43 3.29
N LYS A 117 -3.72 17.07 3.52
CA LYS A 117 -3.57 18.53 3.42
C LYS A 117 -3.56 18.99 1.97
N PRO A 118 -3.94 20.24 1.66
CA PRO A 118 -3.59 20.84 0.38
C PRO A 118 -2.07 20.76 0.13
N GLY A 119 -1.66 20.32 -1.05
CA GLY A 119 -0.27 20.03 -1.38
C GLY A 119 0.29 18.72 -0.79
N GLY A 120 -0.50 18.03 0.03
CA GLY A 120 -0.12 16.74 0.62
C GLY A 120 -0.01 15.62 -0.41
N GLN A 121 0.72 14.58 -0.08
CA GLN A 121 1.07 13.49 -0.99
C GLN A 121 0.38 12.18 -0.59
N PHE A 122 -0.23 11.52 -1.56
CA PHE A 122 -0.75 10.17 -1.43
C PHE A 122 0.17 9.22 -2.20
N ILE A 123 0.82 8.31 -1.50
CA ILE A 123 1.85 7.42 -2.05
C ILE A 123 1.57 5.95 -1.75
N GLY A 124 2.18 5.08 -2.52
CA GLY A 124 2.12 3.65 -2.24
C GLY A 124 2.77 2.78 -3.31
N ILE A 125 2.75 1.48 -3.04
CA ILE A 125 3.08 0.42 -3.99
C ILE A 125 1.86 -0.47 -4.12
N ILE A 126 1.46 -0.74 -5.36
CA ILE A 126 0.22 -1.45 -5.69
C ILE A 126 0.48 -2.50 -6.77
N PRO A 127 -0.21 -3.65 -6.76
CA PRO A 127 -0.23 -4.54 -7.90
C PRO A 127 -0.74 -3.81 -9.16
N ASN A 128 -0.01 -3.89 -10.27
CA ASN A 128 -0.36 -3.23 -11.51
C ASN A 128 -1.31 -4.13 -12.32
N SER A 129 -2.58 -3.73 -12.42
CA SER A 129 -3.62 -4.51 -13.10
C SER A 129 -3.29 -4.84 -14.55
N ASP A 130 -2.72 -3.88 -15.31
CA ASP A 130 -2.38 -4.10 -16.72
C ASP A 130 -1.38 -5.23 -16.86
N LYS A 131 -0.35 -5.23 -16.01
CA LYS A 131 0.68 -6.27 -16.04
C LYS A 131 0.17 -7.61 -15.52
N ILE A 132 -0.67 -7.60 -14.49
CA ILE A 132 -1.29 -8.81 -13.94
C ILE A 132 -2.17 -9.48 -15.03
N ILE A 133 -3.07 -8.72 -15.65
CA ILE A 133 -3.97 -9.25 -16.69
C ILE A 133 -3.19 -9.81 -17.90
N MET A 134 -2.10 -9.14 -18.28
CA MET A 134 -1.29 -9.56 -19.42
C MET A 134 -0.36 -10.73 -19.13
N ASN A 135 0.13 -10.87 -17.91
CA ASN A 135 1.25 -11.75 -17.58
C ASN A 135 0.90 -12.90 -16.62
N THR A 136 -0.30 -12.93 -16.05
CA THR A 136 -0.66 -14.05 -15.17
C THR A 136 -1.14 -15.27 -15.96
N PRO A 137 -0.86 -16.50 -15.49
CA PRO A 137 -0.16 -16.82 -14.24
C PRO A 137 1.35 -16.56 -14.29
N VAL A 138 1.89 -15.97 -13.22
CA VAL A 138 3.32 -15.80 -13.02
C VAL A 138 3.78 -16.65 -11.86
N LYS A 139 4.84 -17.39 -12.05
CA LYS A 139 5.51 -18.16 -11.00
C LYS A 139 7.02 -18.00 -11.16
N ASP A 140 7.74 -17.81 -10.07
CA ASP A 140 9.20 -17.82 -10.07
C ASP A 140 9.76 -19.11 -9.45
N ASP A 141 11.07 -19.29 -9.57
CA ASP A 141 11.78 -20.47 -9.04
C ASP A 141 11.82 -20.51 -7.51
N LEU A 142 11.44 -19.42 -6.84
CA LEU A 142 11.39 -19.28 -5.40
C LEU A 142 10.02 -19.69 -4.82
N GLY A 143 9.07 -20.07 -5.68
CA GLY A 143 7.74 -20.47 -5.28
C GLY A 143 6.75 -19.31 -5.10
N ASN A 144 7.12 -18.08 -5.46
CA ASN A 144 6.15 -16.98 -5.55
C ASN A 144 5.26 -17.19 -6.77
N TYR A 145 3.97 -16.87 -6.63
CA TYR A 145 3.06 -16.94 -7.76
C TYR A 145 1.89 -15.97 -7.66
N PHE A 146 1.37 -15.60 -8.83
CA PHE A 146 0.14 -14.88 -9.04
C PHE A 146 -0.73 -15.64 -10.02
N LEU A 147 -1.92 -16.03 -9.61
CA LEU A 147 -2.90 -16.72 -10.45
C LEU A 147 -4.19 -15.90 -10.50
N MET A 148 -4.62 -15.56 -11.70
CA MET A 148 -5.92 -14.93 -11.89
C MET A 148 -7.04 -15.94 -11.61
N LYS A 149 -7.96 -15.59 -10.73
CA LYS A 149 -9.23 -16.26 -10.60
C LYS A 149 -10.29 -15.40 -11.26
N HIS A 150 -10.82 -15.85 -12.40
CA HIS A 150 -11.99 -15.21 -12.98
C HIS A 150 -13.19 -15.35 -12.05
N THR A 151 -13.59 -14.23 -11.47
CA THR A 151 -14.94 -14.10 -10.92
C THR A 151 -15.69 -13.21 -11.90
N SER A 152 -16.80 -13.70 -12.39
CA SER A 152 -17.65 -13.02 -13.36
C SER A 152 -18.06 -11.62 -12.87
N SER A 153 -17.94 -10.65 -13.74
CA SER A 153 -18.62 -9.37 -13.77
C SER A 153 -18.00 -8.17 -13.06
N GLY A 154 -17.32 -7.35 -13.81
CA GLY A 154 -17.11 -5.95 -13.52
C GLY A 154 -15.77 -5.61 -12.85
N ASN A 155 -15.52 -4.32 -12.73
CA ASN A 155 -14.25 -3.74 -12.26
C ASN A 155 -14.00 -3.90 -10.74
N PHE A 156 -14.94 -4.47 -9.99
CA PHE A 156 -14.82 -4.70 -8.56
C PHE A 156 -15.01 -6.18 -8.22
N GLY A 157 -14.28 -6.63 -7.20
CA GLY A 157 -14.36 -8.01 -6.75
C GLY A 157 -13.67 -9.03 -7.66
N GLU A 158 -13.01 -8.61 -8.74
CA GLU A 158 -12.08 -9.49 -9.46
C GLU A 158 -10.92 -9.86 -8.55
N LYS A 159 -10.59 -11.16 -8.51
CA LYS A 159 -9.65 -11.69 -7.52
C LYS A 159 -8.55 -12.50 -8.17
N LEU A 160 -7.39 -12.45 -7.56
CA LEU A 160 -6.27 -13.31 -7.89
C LEU A 160 -5.76 -14.04 -6.65
N TYR A 161 -5.21 -15.23 -6.85
CA TYR A 161 -4.44 -15.92 -5.82
C TYR A 161 -3.02 -15.38 -5.84
N VAL A 162 -2.55 -14.94 -4.67
CA VAL A 162 -1.18 -14.46 -4.47
C VAL A 162 -0.51 -15.31 -3.41
N HIS A 163 0.71 -15.71 -3.68
CA HIS A 163 1.60 -16.29 -2.69
C HIS A 163 3.00 -15.72 -2.87
N LEU A 164 3.52 -15.09 -1.83
CA LEU A 164 4.91 -14.64 -1.79
C LEU A 164 5.62 -15.47 -0.72
N ALA A 165 6.38 -16.45 -1.18
CA ALA A 165 7.12 -17.36 -0.32
C ALA A 165 8.00 -16.59 0.69
N ASP A 166 8.18 -17.15 1.89
CA ASP A 166 8.98 -16.57 2.98
C ASP A 166 8.58 -15.16 3.44
N THR A 167 7.36 -14.73 3.18
CA THR A 167 6.83 -13.51 3.79
C THR A 167 5.86 -13.85 4.92
N PRO A 168 5.93 -13.17 6.08
CA PRO A 168 5.07 -13.49 7.22
C PRO A 168 3.58 -13.43 6.91
N TYR A 169 3.16 -12.55 6.00
CA TYR A 169 1.77 -12.39 5.60
C TYR A 169 1.20 -13.65 4.91
N TYR A 170 2.05 -14.40 4.20
CA TYR A 170 1.67 -15.63 3.48
C TYR A 170 2.14 -16.91 4.19
N ALA A 171 2.51 -16.84 5.48
CA ALA A 171 2.97 -17.99 6.24
C ALA A 171 1.93 -19.14 6.29
N ASP A 172 0.65 -18.80 6.32
CA ASP A 172 -0.48 -19.74 6.33
C ASP A 172 -0.93 -20.17 4.91
N GLY A 173 -0.17 -19.81 3.88
CA GLY A 173 -0.46 -20.15 2.48
C GLY A 173 -0.94 -18.97 1.64
N PRO A 174 -1.42 -19.26 0.41
CA PRO A 174 -1.85 -18.22 -0.53
C PRO A 174 -3.07 -17.45 -0.02
N LYS A 175 -3.12 -16.17 -0.40
CA LYS A 175 -4.26 -15.30 -0.12
C LYS A 175 -5.00 -14.99 -1.41
N VAL A 176 -6.29 -14.69 -1.27
CA VAL A 176 -7.12 -14.18 -2.36
C VAL A 176 -7.19 -12.67 -2.22
N GLU A 177 -6.73 -11.96 -3.23
CA GLU A 177 -6.62 -10.50 -3.20
C GLU A 177 -7.41 -9.87 -4.36
N PRO A 178 -8.05 -8.70 -4.15
CA PRO A 178 -8.72 -7.99 -5.24
C PRO A 178 -7.72 -7.43 -6.24
N ILE A 179 -8.15 -7.32 -7.50
CA ILE A 179 -7.38 -6.62 -8.53
C ILE A 179 -7.66 -5.13 -8.46
N ALA A 180 -6.62 -4.34 -8.36
CA ALA A 180 -6.69 -2.88 -8.35
C ALA A 180 -6.64 -2.34 -9.78
N HIS A 181 -7.79 -2.02 -10.36
CA HIS A 181 -7.89 -1.49 -11.73
C HIS A 181 -7.31 -0.08 -11.86
N LYS A 182 -6.17 0.04 -12.53
CA LYS A 182 -5.36 1.26 -12.65
C LYS A 182 -6.16 2.44 -13.22
N ASP A 183 -6.82 2.26 -14.35
CA ASP A 183 -7.50 3.37 -15.03
C ASP A 183 -8.67 3.92 -14.20
N MET A 184 -9.43 3.05 -13.56
CA MET A 184 -10.48 3.44 -12.63
C MET A 184 -9.92 4.22 -11.45
N PHE A 185 -8.80 3.75 -10.88
CA PHE A 185 -8.12 4.43 -9.79
C PHE A 185 -7.66 5.83 -10.20
N PHE A 186 -7.01 5.97 -11.35
CA PHE A 186 -6.51 7.25 -11.84
C PHE A 186 -7.62 8.25 -12.10
N THR A 187 -8.64 7.84 -12.86
CA THR A 187 -9.80 8.68 -13.16
C THR A 187 -10.43 9.20 -11.86
N ARG A 188 -10.65 8.31 -10.90
CA ARG A 188 -11.27 8.70 -9.65
C ARG A 188 -10.41 9.63 -8.80
N MET A 189 -9.09 9.43 -8.78
CA MET A 189 -8.16 10.34 -8.08
C MET A 189 -8.16 11.74 -8.71
N GLU A 190 -8.19 11.85 -10.03
CA GLU A 190 -8.35 13.12 -10.74
C GLU A 190 -9.64 13.83 -10.37
N ASP A 191 -10.79 13.15 -10.41
CA ASP A 191 -12.09 13.68 -10.00
C ASP A 191 -12.09 14.22 -8.56
N LEU A 192 -11.31 13.59 -7.69
CA LEU A 192 -11.15 14.02 -6.30
C LEU A 192 -10.19 15.20 -6.11
N GLY A 193 -9.54 15.67 -7.18
CA GLY A 193 -8.63 16.82 -7.18
C GLY A 193 -7.17 16.47 -6.92
N PHE A 194 -6.78 15.24 -7.17
CA PHE A 194 -5.39 14.80 -7.12
C PHE A 194 -4.75 14.83 -8.51
N THR A 195 -3.44 15.05 -8.54
CA THR A 195 -2.63 14.97 -9.76
C THR A 195 -1.61 13.86 -9.59
N LEU A 196 -1.56 12.94 -10.55
CA LEU A 196 -0.52 11.92 -10.62
C LEU A 196 0.83 12.59 -10.94
N THR A 197 1.84 12.35 -10.11
CA THR A 197 3.21 12.87 -10.28
C THR A 197 4.26 11.78 -10.41
N LEU A 198 3.89 10.52 -10.08
CA LEU A 198 4.75 9.37 -10.26
C LEU A 198 3.87 8.13 -10.52
N TRP A 199 4.20 7.39 -11.58
CA TRP A 199 3.83 6.01 -11.79
C TRP A 199 5.05 5.30 -12.39
N GLU A 200 5.60 4.37 -11.65
CA GLU A 200 6.83 3.69 -12.06
C GLU A 200 6.76 2.21 -11.64
N ASP A 201 6.98 1.35 -12.62
CA ASP A 201 6.99 -0.09 -12.38
C ASP A 201 8.20 -0.50 -11.55
N LEU A 202 8.00 -1.43 -10.65
CA LEU A 202 9.11 -2.14 -10.03
C LEU A 202 9.75 -3.05 -11.07
N LYS A 203 11.03 -3.36 -10.89
CA LYS A 203 11.83 -4.17 -11.83
C LYS A 203 12.69 -5.15 -11.05
N GLY A 204 13.20 -6.17 -11.74
CA GLY A 204 14.26 -7.02 -11.21
C GLY A 204 13.92 -8.50 -11.12
N ASN A 205 12.64 -8.87 -11.10
CA ASN A 205 12.21 -10.26 -11.27
C ASN A 205 10.74 -10.31 -11.69
N PRO A 206 10.26 -11.42 -12.23
CA PRO A 206 8.89 -11.53 -12.77
C PRO A 206 7.78 -11.16 -11.78
N VAL A 207 7.98 -11.38 -10.49
CA VAL A 207 7.01 -11.05 -9.45
C VAL A 207 7.03 -9.56 -9.12
N SER A 208 8.21 -8.96 -8.94
CA SER A 208 8.34 -7.51 -8.70
C SER A 208 7.80 -6.69 -9.86
N ASP A 209 8.00 -7.17 -11.09
CA ASP A 209 7.52 -6.50 -12.31
C ASP A 209 5.98 -6.36 -12.37
N LEU A 210 5.25 -7.09 -11.54
CA LEU A 210 3.79 -6.96 -11.40
C LEU A 210 3.34 -5.80 -10.51
N TYR A 211 4.26 -5.07 -9.91
CA TYR A 211 3.95 -3.94 -9.04
C TYR A 211 4.40 -2.62 -9.61
N SER A 212 3.69 -1.56 -9.22
CA SER A 212 4.09 -0.17 -9.52
C SER A 212 4.03 0.67 -8.26
N LYS A 213 4.92 1.63 -8.15
CA LYS A 213 4.86 2.69 -7.15
C LYS A 213 4.17 3.92 -7.74
N PHE A 214 3.38 4.59 -6.91
CA PHE A 214 2.65 5.78 -7.32
C PHE A 214 2.83 6.93 -6.34
N ARG A 215 2.60 8.13 -6.85
CA ARG A 215 2.46 9.36 -6.07
C ARG A 215 1.42 10.25 -6.70
N PHE A 216 0.44 10.65 -5.91
CA PHE A 216 -0.49 11.71 -6.22
C PHE A 216 -0.25 12.90 -5.29
N VAL A 217 -0.46 14.12 -5.80
CA VAL A 217 -0.46 15.35 -5.01
C VAL A 217 -1.87 15.93 -5.00
N TYR A 218 -2.39 16.23 -3.81
CA TYR A 218 -3.68 16.88 -3.67
C TYR A 218 -3.56 18.37 -3.90
N LYS A 219 -4.29 18.90 -4.88
CA LYS A 219 -4.13 20.31 -5.33
C LYS A 219 -4.96 21.32 -4.53
N LYS A 220 -5.89 20.87 -3.68
CA LYS A 220 -6.75 21.80 -2.92
C LYS A 220 -6.59 21.65 -1.43
#